data_574cde568ba6ba5fdbeff9a014c527d3
#
_entry.id   574cde568ba6ba5fdbeff9a014c527d3
#
_cell.length_a   1.000
_cell.length_b   1.000
_cell.length_c   1.000
_cell.angle_alpha   90.00
_cell.angle_beta   90.00
_cell.angle_gamma   90.00
#
_symmetry.space_group_name_H-M   'P 1'
#
loop_
_entity.id
_entity.type
_entity.pdbx_description
1 polymer ?
#
loop_
_entity_poly.entity_id
_entity_poly.type
_entity_poly.pdbx_seq_one_letter_code
_entity_poly.pdbx_strand_id
1 'polypeptide(L)'
;MVIGGHGKVALLATPKLVARGDRVTSVIRAAEQARDVEKLGATAHLADITALDAAQWRELVSGHDVVVWSAGAGGKGGAEATYAVDRDAALALVAALEELGADAPRLILVSYAGSLHNPWGEGHGMHAYGEAKQAVDERLASGVPFDHLVLAPGVLTLEPDRGLEPIPDEAGAAAETSRELVADVIVEAAGRADFPHAARFAFVDGDGPVAGADFGA
;
A
#
# COMPACT_ATOMS: atom_id res chain seq x y z
N MET A 1 9.64 1.73 -5.74
CA MET A 1 9.48 2.82 -4.73
C MET A 1 8.51 2.40 -3.65
N VAL A 2 8.72 2.80 -2.39
CA VAL A 2 7.78 2.56 -1.27
C VAL A 2 7.38 3.89 -0.65
N ILE A 3 6.11 4.27 -0.78
CA ILE A 3 5.54 5.48 -0.17
C ILE A 3 5.06 5.15 1.23
N GLY A 4 5.47 5.95 2.23
CA GLY A 4 5.35 5.59 3.64
C GLY A 4 6.46 4.64 4.11
N GLY A 5 7.68 4.81 3.57
CA GLY A 5 8.81 3.90 3.73
C GLY A 5 9.30 3.64 5.15
N HIS A 6 8.90 4.47 6.13
CA HIS A 6 9.18 4.23 7.57
C HIS A 6 7.97 3.63 8.32
N GLY A 7 6.92 3.21 7.59
CA GLY A 7 5.79 2.47 8.15
C GLY A 7 6.19 1.05 8.57
N LYS A 8 5.47 0.46 9.53
CA LYS A 8 5.81 -0.87 10.08
C LYS A 8 5.84 -1.97 9.00
N VAL A 9 4.91 -1.95 8.06
CA VAL A 9 4.91 -2.89 6.91
C VAL A 9 6.09 -2.60 5.98
N ALA A 10 6.30 -1.33 5.64
CA ALA A 10 7.39 -0.93 4.74
C ALA A 10 8.78 -1.30 5.28
N LEU A 11 9.01 -1.14 6.60
CA LEU A 11 10.28 -1.54 7.24
C LEU A 11 10.51 -3.06 7.19
N LEU A 12 9.46 -3.88 7.15
CA LEU A 12 9.55 -5.33 6.97
C LEU A 12 9.74 -5.72 5.50
N ALA A 13 9.05 -5.04 4.57
CA ALA A 13 9.14 -5.32 3.14
C ALA A 13 10.49 -4.89 2.53
N THR A 14 11.01 -3.73 2.94
CA THR A 14 12.22 -3.13 2.35
C THR A 14 13.43 -4.08 2.33
N PRO A 15 13.86 -4.72 3.43
CA PRO A 15 15.02 -5.61 3.39
C PRO A 15 14.77 -6.85 2.52
N LYS A 16 13.53 -7.34 2.42
CA LYS A 16 13.15 -8.47 1.57
C LYS A 16 13.22 -8.09 0.08
N LEU A 17 12.74 -6.90 -0.29
CA LEU A 17 12.88 -6.35 -1.65
C LEU A 17 14.37 -6.18 -2.03
N VAL A 18 15.18 -5.59 -1.16
CA VAL A 18 16.62 -5.42 -1.37
C VAL A 18 17.32 -6.78 -1.51
N ALA A 19 16.99 -7.76 -0.68
CA ALA A 19 17.55 -9.11 -0.76
C ALA A 19 17.19 -9.83 -2.07
N ARG A 20 16.04 -9.52 -2.67
CA ARG A 20 15.66 -9.98 -4.01
C ARG A 20 16.50 -9.33 -5.13
N GLY A 21 17.17 -8.23 -4.87
CA GLY A 21 17.98 -7.48 -5.82
C GLY A 21 17.35 -6.18 -6.34
N ASP A 22 16.23 -5.75 -5.74
CA ASP A 22 15.56 -4.52 -6.14
C ASP A 22 16.31 -3.27 -5.64
N ARG A 23 16.23 -2.20 -6.43
CA ARG A 23 16.62 -0.86 -5.99
C ARG A 23 15.42 -0.19 -5.32
N VAL A 24 15.44 -0.08 -4.01
CA VAL A 24 14.32 0.45 -3.23
C VAL A 24 14.55 1.92 -2.91
N THR A 25 13.60 2.77 -3.30
CA THR A 25 13.49 4.17 -2.83
C THR A 25 12.37 4.23 -1.79
N SER A 26 12.69 4.62 -0.56
CA SER A 26 11.74 4.78 0.55
C SER A 26 11.38 6.24 0.71
N VAL A 27 10.12 6.61 0.41
CA VAL A 27 9.61 7.96 0.63
C VAL A 27 9.24 8.11 2.10
N ILE A 28 9.91 9.05 2.77
CA ILE A 28 9.78 9.33 4.20
C ILE A 28 9.41 10.79 4.43
N ARG A 29 8.71 11.09 5.53
CA ARG A 29 8.26 12.46 5.84
C ARG A 29 9.18 13.27 6.75
N ALA A 30 10.16 12.62 7.41
CA ALA A 30 11.02 13.25 8.38
C ALA A 30 12.47 12.77 8.19
N ALA A 31 13.43 13.71 8.22
CA ALA A 31 14.84 13.43 7.91
C ALA A 31 15.48 12.42 8.88
N GLU A 32 15.04 12.38 10.13
CA GLU A 32 15.51 11.42 11.13
C GLU A 32 15.19 9.96 10.79
N GLN A 33 14.20 9.72 9.91
CA GLN A 33 13.82 8.37 9.44
C GLN A 33 14.81 7.83 8.38
N ALA A 34 15.61 8.69 7.76
CA ALA A 34 16.50 8.30 6.67
C ALA A 34 17.47 7.19 7.08
N ARG A 35 18.12 7.35 8.23
CA ARG A 35 19.08 6.36 8.72
C ARG A 35 18.49 4.96 8.90
N ASP A 36 17.21 4.87 9.27
CA ASP A 36 16.58 3.57 9.50
C ASP A 36 16.30 2.84 8.18
N VAL A 37 15.78 3.55 7.17
CA VAL A 37 15.52 2.95 5.85
C VAL A 37 16.81 2.64 5.09
N GLU A 38 17.85 3.48 5.24
CA GLU A 38 19.16 3.25 4.62
C GLU A 38 19.90 2.03 5.21
N LYS A 39 19.76 1.76 6.50
CA LYS A 39 20.28 0.53 7.13
C LYS A 39 19.64 -0.75 6.54
N LEU A 40 18.44 -0.65 6.00
CA LEU A 40 17.74 -1.73 5.33
C LEU A 40 18.10 -1.85 3.84
N GLY A 41 19.01 -1.00 3.34
CA GLY A 41 19.49 -1.00 1.97
C GLY A 41 18.68 -0.15 0.99
N ALA A 42 17.69 0.61 1.46
CA ALA A 42 16.93 1.54 0.63
C ALA A 42 17.63 2.90 0.50
N THR A 43 17.29 3.63 -0.56
CA THR A 43 17.60 5.06 -0.67
C THR A 43 16.47 5.87 -0.04
N ALA A 44 16.79 6.73 0.92
CA ALA A 44 15.80 7.62 1.53
C ALA A 44 15.44 8.77 0.57
N HIS A 45 14.15 9.03 0.40
CA HIS A 45 13.63 10.21 -0.30
C HIS A 45 12.72 11.00 0.65
N LEU A 46 13.14 12.21 1.02
CA LEU A 46 12.38 13.07 1.93
C LEU A 46 11.32 13.84 1.15
N ALA A 47 10.05 13.56 1.43
CA ALA A 47 8.92 14.31 0.86
C ALA A 47 7.72 14.32 1.81
N ASP A 48 7.06 15.46 1.90
CA ASP A 48 5.72 15.57 2.48
C ASP A 48 4.69 15.29 1.37
N ILE A 49 4.18 14.07 1.36
CA ILE A 49 3.24 13.61 0.33
C ILE A 49 1.90 14.35 0.35
N THR A 50 1.58 15.08 1.41
CA THR A 50 0.36 15.88 1.51
C THR A 50 0.50 17.27 0.90
N ALA A 51 1.73 17.67 0.56
CA ALA A 51 2.05 18.98 0.01
C ALA A 51 2.50 18.94 -1.47
N LEU A 52 2.63 17.74 -2.07
CA LEU A 52 3.06 17.60 -3.45
C LEU A 52 1.97 18.03 -4.43
N ASP A 53 2.35 18.84 -5.40
CA ASP A 53 1.51 19.14 -6.56
C ASP A 53 1.55 18.00 -7.61
N ALA A 54 0.71 18.11 -8.66
CA ALA A 54 0.60 17.09 -9.70
C ALA A 54 1.92 16.86 -10.46
N ALA A 55 2.72 17.91 -10.69
CA ALA A 55 4.01 17.80 -11.39
C ALA A 55 5.03 17.07 -10.50
N GLN A 56 5.06 17.42 -9.23
CA GLN A 56 5.94 16.78 -8.24
C GLN A 56 5.59 15.31 -8.03
N TRP A 57 4.29 14.95 -8.03
CA TRP A 57 3.85 13.56 -7.97
C TRP A 57 4.34 12.76 -9.19
N ARG A 58 4.16 13.30 -10.41
CA ARG A 58 4.65 12.63 -11.62
C ARG A 58 6.16 12.45 -11.61
N GLU A 59 6.91 13.50 -11.22
CA GLU A 59 8.37 13.42 -11.09
C GLU A 59 8.79 12.34 -10.09
N LEU A 60 8.12 12.30 -8.92
CA LEU A 60 8.42 11.35 -7.86
C LEU A 60 8.27 9.89 -8.30
N VAL A 61 7.22 9.55 -9.03
CA VAL A 61 6.91 8.16 -9.40
C VAL A 61 7.55 7.73 -10.73
N SER A 62 7.97 8.68 -11.57
CA SER A 62 8.55 8.38 -12.87
C SER A 62 9.87 7.59 -12.77
N GLY A 63 10.06 6.64 -13.70
CA GLY A 63 11.28 5.82 -13.79
C GLY A 63 11.36 4.71 -12.73
N HIS A 64 10.26 4.43 -12.04
CA HIS A 64 10.10 3.26 -11.18
C HIS A 64 9.27 2.18 -11.89
N ASP A 65 9.59 0.90 -11.69
CA ASP A 65 8.83 -0.21 -12.22
C ASP A 65 7.56 -0.48 -11.39
N VAL A 66 7.68 -0.27 -10.08
CA VAL A 66 6.61 -0.53 -9.10
C VAL A 66 6.58 0.58 -8.04
N VAL A 67 5.39 1.07 -7.75
CA VAL A 67 5.10 1.92 -6.59
C VAL A 67 4.27 1.15 -5.59
N VAL A 68 4.74 1.06 -4.35
CA VAL A 68 4.01 0.48 -3.21
C VAL A 68 3.48 1.61 -2.35
N TRP A 69 2.17 1.71 -2.22
CA TRP A 69 1.53 2.62 -1.26
C TRP A 69 1.33 1.91 0.07
N SER A 70 2.15 2.25 1.07
CA SER A 70 2.06 1.77 2.45
C SER A 70 1.98 2.92 3.45
N ALA A 71 1.61 4.13 2.97
CA ALA A 71 1.40 5.30 3.80
C ALA A 71 0.02 5.29 4.46
N GLY A 72 -0.06 5.89 5.63
CA GLY A 72 -1.27 6.15 6.38
C GLY A 72 -0.98 7.07 7.56
N ALA A 73 -1.97 7.83 8.03
CA ALA A 73 -1.84 8.71 9.19
C ALA A 73 -1.57 7.92 10.49
N GLY A 74 -1.90 6.63 10.51
CA GLY A 74 -1.65 5.74 11.65
C GLY A 74 -2.43 6.14 12.92
N GLY A 75 -3.61 6.75 12.76
CA GLY A 75 -4.45 7.22 13.86
C GLY A 75 -3.92 8.48 14.58
N LYS A 76 -2.90 9.13 14.03
CA LYS A 76 -2.33 10.37 14.60
C LYS A 76 -2.86 11.59 13.84
N GLY A 77 -3.23 12.65 14.56
CA GLY A 77 -3.71 13.89 13.95
C GLY A 77 -5.19 13.92 13.60
N GLY A 78 -5.97 12.92 14.02
CA GLY A 78 -7.42 12.90 13.86
C GLY A 78 -7.89 12.68 12.41
N ALA A 79 -9.15 13.02 12.14
CA ALA A 79 -9.79 12.82 10.83
C ALA A 79 -9.10 13.65 9.73
N GLU A 80 -8.69 14.88 10.02
CA GLU A 80 -8.03 15.75 9.05
C GLU A 80 -6.74 15.13 8.50
N ALA A 81 -5.86 14.64 9.37
CA ALA A 81 -4.64 13.96 8.96
C ALA A 81 -4.92 12.65 8.21
N THR A 82 -5.98 11.94 8.60
CA THR A 82 -6.42 10.71 7.89
C THR A 82 -6.86 11.06 6.47
N TYR A 83 -7.72 12.06 6.28
CA TYR A 83 -8.13 12.45 4.93
C TYR A 83 -6.95 12.95 4.10
N ALA A 84 -6.08 13.79 4.68
CA ALA A 84 -4.93 14.33 3.96
C ALA A 84 -3.97 13.23 3.45
N VAL A 85 -3.69 12.21 4.27
CA VAL A 85 -2.75 11.13 3.91
C VAL A 85 -3.46 9.97 3.21
N ASP A 86 -4.48 9.38 3.85
CA ASP A 86 -5.06 8.10 3.40
C ASP A 86 -6.01 8.27 2.22
N ARG A 87 -6.53 9.49 1.96
CA ARG A 87 -7.41 9.82 0.83
C ARG A 87 -6.74 10.74 -0.17
N ASP A 88 -6.49 12.01 0.22
CA ASP A 88 -6.16 13.07 -0.74
C ASP A 88 -4.79 12.85 -1.41
N ALA A 89 -3.76 12.51 -0.64
CA ALA A 89 -2.45 12.17 -1.19
C ALA A 89 -2.47 10.87 -2.01
N ALA A 90 -3.26 9.87 -1.59
CA ALA A 90 -3.41 8.63 -2.35
C ALA A 90 -4.15 8.86 -3.68
N LEU A 91 -5.22 9.66 -3.69
CA LEU A 91 -5.91 10.06 -4.92
C LEU A 91 -5.03 10.92 -5.83
N ALA A 92 -4.18 11.78 -5.27
CA ALA A 92 -3.22 12.56 -6.06
C ALA A 92 -2.17 11.65 -6.73
N LEU A 93 -1.70 10.60 -6.04
CA LEU A 93 -0.88 9.57 -6.68
C LEU A 93 -1.62 8.89 -7.83
N VAL A 94 -2.86 8.42 -7.61
CA VAL A 94 -3.66 7.77 -8.67
C VAL A 94 -3.79 8.69 -9.87
N ALA A 95 -4.11 9.98 -9.67
CA ALA A 95 -4.20 10.95 -10.76
C ALA A 95 -2.87 11.13 -11.52
N ALA A 96 -1.75 11.15 -10.82
CA ALA A 96 -0.43 11.24 -11.45
C ALA A 96 -0.10 10.00 -12.29
N LEU A 97 -0.47 8.80 -11.82
CA LEU A 97 -0.31 7.56 -12.59
C LEU A 97 -1.22 7.54 -13.83
N GLU A 98 -2.44 8.07 -13.73
CA GLU A 98 -3.35 8.22 -14.89
C GLU A 98 -2.76 9.13 -15.95
N GLU A 99 -2.17 10.26 -15.55
CA GLU A 99 -1.52 11.18 -16.48
C GLU A 99 -0.29 10.56 -17.18
N LEU A 100 0.41 9.63 -16.53
CA LEU A 100 1.51 8.87 -17.12
C LEU A 100 1.02 7.78 -18.10
N GLY A 101 -0.20 7.29 -17.93
CA GLY A 101 -0.81 6.31 -18.83
C GLY A 101 0.02 5.05 -18.98
N ALA A 102 0.47 4.76 -20.18
CA ALA A 102 1.27 3.56 -20.49
C ALA A 102 2.68 3.57 -19.86
N ASP A 103 3.18 4.73 -19.47
CA ASP A 103 4.49 4.88 -18.80
C ASP A 103 4.37 4.83 -17.27
N ALA A 104 3.16 4.62 -16.74
CA ALA A 104 2.92 4.52 -15.31
C ALA A 104 3.57 3.26 -14.73
N PRO A 105 4.23 3.35 -13.57
CA PRO A 105 4.64 2.19 -12.82
C PRO A 105 3.42 1.39 -12.34
N ARG A 106 3.58 0.09 -12.13
CA ARG A 106 2.57 -0.75 -11.49
C ARG A 106 2.33 -0.29 -10.06
N LEU A 107 1.08 -0.23 -9.63
CA LEU A 107 0.71 0.19 -8.27
C LEU A 107 0.35 -1.02 -7.40
N ILE A 108 1.00 -1.15 -6.25
CA ILE A 108 0.57 -2.03 -5.15
C ILE A 108 0.07 -1.12 -4.03
N LEU A 109 -1.23 -1.17 -3.74
CA LEU A 109 -1.85 -0.33 -2.72
C LEU A 109 -2.28 -1.16 -1.52
N VAL A 110 -1.79 -0.85 -0.33
CA VAL A 110 -2.23 -1.49 0.92
C VAL A 110 -3.50 -0.80 1.43
N SER A 111 -4.61 -1.55 1.40
CA SER A 111 -5.92 -1.16 1.93
C SER A 111 -6.30 -2.06 3.12
N TYR A 112 -7.55 -2.47 3.25
CA TYR A 112 -8.00 -3.48 4.21
C TYR A 112 -9.20 -4.26 3.64
N ALA A 113 -9.43 -5.49 4.11
CA ALA A 113 -10.56 -6.31 3.68
C ALA A 113 -11.89 -5.68 4.11
N GLY A 114 -12.81 -5.51 3.16
CA GLY A 114 -14.10 -4.86 3.35
C GLY A 114 -14.09 -3.33 3.19
N SER A 115 -13.00 -2.71 2.75
CA SER A 115 -12.92 -1.24 2.61
C SER A 115 -13.91 -0.62 1.61
N LEU A 116 -14.37 -1.39 0.62
CA LEU A 116 -15.43 -0.94 -0.32
C LEU A 116 -16.80 -0.76 0.36
N HIS A 117 -16.97 -1.26 1.58
CA HIS A 117 -18.21 -1.18 2.35
C HIS A 117 -17.88 -0.68 3.75
N ASN A 118 -17.50 0.61 3.88
CA ASN A 118 -17.11 1.17 5.16
C ASN A 118 -18.06 0.73 6.30
N PRO A 119 -17.62 -0.14 7.22
CA PRO A 119 -18.50 -0.68 8.26
C PRO A 119 -18.72 0.30 9.41
N TRP A 120 -18.00 1.42 9.42
CA TRP A 120 -18.04 2.38 10.53
C TRP A 120 -18.93 3.57 10.18
N GLY A 121 -20.08 3.69 10.88
CA GLY A 121 -21.00 4.81 10.73
C GLY A 121 -20.44 6.14 11.26
N GLU A 122 -21.14 7.24 10.94
CA GLU A 122 -20.82 8.57 11.45
C GLU A 122 -20.66 8.56 12.98
N GLY A 123 -19.63 9.24 13.49
CA GLY A 123 -19.30 9.30 14.92
C GLY A 123 -18.43 8.14 15.44
N HIS A 124 -18.20 7.09 14.67
CA HIS A 124 -17.24 6.05 15.04
C HIS A 124 -15.81 6.55 14.83
N GLY A 125 -14.87 6.23 15.74
CA GLY A 125 -13.49 6.69 15.66
C GLY A 125 -12.72 6.26 14.39
N MET A 126 -13.17 5.20 13.72
CA MET A 126 -12.60 4.71 12.46
C MET A 126 -13.36 5.19 11.21
N HIS A 127 -14.42 5.99 11.36
CA HIS A 127 -15.26 6.43 10.24
C HIS A 127 -14.42 7.13 9.14
N ALA A 128 -13.64 8.15 9.52
CA ALA A 128 -12.79 8.89 8.58
C ALA A 128 -11.76 8.00 7.87
N TYR A 129 -11.21 6.99 8.57
CA TYR A 129 -10.30 6.03 7.98
C TYR A 129 -11.02 5.15 6.95
N GLY A 130 -12.21 4.64 7.29
CA GLY A 130 -13.03 3.86 6.39
C GLY A 130 -13.39 4.63 5.13
N GLU A 131 -13.89 5.87 5.25
CA GLU A 131 -14.21 6.73 4.11
C GLU A 131 -12.96 7.03 3.24
N ALA A 132 -11.83 7.32 3.89
CA ALA A 132 -10.59 7.61 3.16
C ALA A 132 -10.13 6.43 2.29
N LYS A 133 -10.12 5.22 2.86
CA LYS A 133 -9.72 4.00 2.13
C LYS A 133 -10.73 3.63 1.06
N GLN A 134 -12.03 3.72 1.38
CA GLN A 134 -13.11 3.46 0.42
C GLN A 134 -13.00 4.34 -0.81
N ALA A 135 -12.79 5.64 -0.64
CA ALA A 135 -12.69 6.58 -1.76
C ALA A 135 -11.56 6.23 -2.75
N VAL A 136 -10.41 5.79 -2.25
CA VAL A 136 -9.27 5.37 -3.08
C VAL A 136 -9.56 4.04 -3.78
N ASP A 137 -10.10 3.08 -3.04
CA ASP A 137 -10.41 1.75 -3.56
C ASP A 137 -11.53 1.82 -4.63
N GLU A 138 -12.57 2.63 -4.42
CA GLU A 138 -13.61 2.90 -5.41
C GLU A 138 -13.05 3.59 -6.66
N ARG A 139 -12.09 4.53 -6.49
CA ARG A 139 -11.44 5.18 -7.63
C ARG A 139 -10.68 4.16 -8.49
N LEU A 140 -9.93 3.25 -7.89
CA LEU A 140 -9.23 2.19 -8.61
C LEU A 140 -10.23 1.22 -9.26
N ALA A 141 -11.27 0.80 -8.55
CA ALA A 141 -12.31 -0.11 -9.06
C ALA A 141 -13.14 0.49 -10.20
N SER A 142 -13.24 1.82 -10.31
CA SER A 142 -13.94 2.49 -11.41
C SER A 142 -13.22 2.42 -12.76
N GLY A 143 -12.01 1.86 -12.78
CA GLY A 143 -11.16 1.71 -13.96
C GLY A 143 -10.12 2.82 -14.09
N VAL A 144 -8.86 2.40 -14.21
CA VAL A 144 -7.69 3.27 -14.41
C VAL A 144 -6.82 2.68 -15.54
N PRO A 145 -6.05 3.50 -16.28
CA PRO A 145 -5.29 3.04 -17.46
C PRO A 145 -3.91 2.44 -17.11
N PHE A 146 -3.70 1.98 -15.87
CA PHE A 146 -2.44 1.40 -15.42
C PHE A 146 -2.67 0.15 -14.55
N ASP A 147 -1.66 -0.70 -14.50
CA ASP A 147 -1.72 -1.94 -13.74
C ASP A 147 -1.69 -1.67 -12.23
N HIS A 148 -2.64 -2.28 -11.50
CA HIS A 148 -2.70 -2.13 -10.06
C HIS A 148 -3.21 -3.38 -9.34
N LEU A 149 -2.72 -3.53 -8.12
CA LEU A 149 -3.16 -4.55 -7.17
C LEU A 149 -3.46 -3.89 -5.83
N VAL A 150 -4.71 -3.98 -5.39
CA VAL A 150 -5.12 -3.59 -4.04
C VAL A 150 -4.94 -4.79 -3.12
N LEU A 151 -4.03 -4.69 -2.17
CA LEU A 151 -3.85 -5.65 -1.09
C LEU A 151 -4.80 -5.30 0.06
N ALA A 152 -5.70 -6.21 0.37
CA ALA A 152 -6.74 -6.04 1.39
C ALA A 152 -6.54 -7.01 2.56
N PRO A 153 -5.55 -6.77 3.45
CA PRO A 153 -5.37 -7.56 4.65
C PRO A 153 -6.50 -7.35 5.65
N GLY A 154 -6.66 -8.29 6.57
CA GLY A 154 -7.46 -8.12 7.78
C GLY A 154 -6.82 -7.13 8.77
N VAL A 155 -7.20 -7.24 10.06
CA VAL A 155 -6.65 -6.38 11.13
C VAL A 155 -5.17 -6.64 11.34
N LEU A 156 -4.34 -5.60 11.20
CA LEU A 156 -2.89 -5.76 11.25
C LEU A 156 -2.36 -6.01 12.66
N THR A 157 -1.64 -7.12 12.86
CA THR A 157 -1.01 -7.51 14.11
C THR A 157 0.52 -7.36 14.08
N LEU A 158 1.18 -7.62 15.20
CA LEU A 158 2.64 -7.76 15.33
C LEU A 158 3.04 -9.23 15.54
N GLU A 159 2.09 -10.15 15.43
CA GLU A 159 2.37 -11.58 15.53
C GLU A 159 3.25 -12.02 14.35
N PRO A 160 4.03 -13.09 14.50
CA PRO A 160 4.79 -13.67 13.41
C PRO A 160 3.88 -14.15 12.28
N ASP A 161 4.39 -14.11 11.05
CA ASP A 161 3.75 -14.71 9.88
C ASP A 161 3.54 -16.21 10.07
N ARG A 162 2.37 -16.72 9.68
CA ARG A 162 2.01 -18.14 9.68
C ARG A 162 1.68 -18.68 8.30
N GLY A 163 1.82 -17.85 7.26
CA GLY A 163 1.44 -18.14 5.89
C GLY A 163 0.18 -17.42 5.44
N LEU A 164 -0.30 -17.73 4.25
CA LEU A 164 -1.34 -17.00 3.53
C LEU A 164 -2.64 -17.78 3.46
N GLU A 165 -3.77 -17.16 3.77
CA GLU A 165 -5.11 -17.61 3.44
C GLU A 165 -5.86 -16.52 2.69
N PRO A 166 -6.16 -16.72 1.38
CA PRO A 166 -7.08 -15.83 0.65
C PRO A 166 -8.49 -15.93 1.22
N ILE A 167 -9.15 -14.79 1.36
CA ILE A 167 -10.52 -14.71 1.90
C ILE A 167 -11.43 -13.92 0.98
N PRO A 168 -12.76 -14.12 1.03
CA PRO A 168 -13.71 -13.17 0.45
C PRO A 168 -13.52 -11.79 1.10
N ASP A 169 -13.55 -10.72 0.30
CA ASP A 169 -13.27 -9.37 0.79
C ASP A 169 -14.18 -8.94 1.95
N GLU A 170 -15.45 -9.31 1.87
CA GLU A 170 -16.46 -8.96 2.89
C GLU A 170 -16.27 -9.71 4.22
N ALA A 171 -15.54 -10.83 4.21
CA ALA A 171 -15.32 -11.63 5.43
C ALA A 171 -14.20 -11.06 6.32
N GLY A 172 -13.38 -10.14 5.82
CA GLY A 172 -12.10 -9.82 6.41
C GLY A 172 -12.09 -8.82 7.57
N ALA A 173 -13.18 -8.12 7.86
CA ALA A 173 -13.17 -7.00 8.82
C ALA A 173 -12.81 -7.38 10.28
N ALA A 174 -12.88 -8.66 10.65
CA ALA A 174 -12.55 -9.14 12.00
C ALA A 174 -11.35 -10.11 12.05
N ALA A 175 -10.86 -10.58 10.90
CA ALA A 175 -9.74 -11.50 10.83
C ALA A 175 -8.39 -10.76 10.96
N GLU A 176 -7.39 -11.43 11.52
CA GLU A 176 -6.07 -10.86 11.76
C GLU A 176 -5.11 -11.17 10.62
N THR A 177 -4.19 -10.24 10.38
CA THR A 177 -3.11 -10.40 9.39
C THR A 177 -1.83 -9.83 9.99
N SER A 178 -0.79 -10.63 10.03
CA SER A 178 0.52 -10.16 10.47
C SER A 178 1.08 -9.12 9.46
N ARG A 179 1.77 -8.11 9.97
CA ARG A 179 2.46 -7.14 9.10
C ARG A 179 3.59 -7.79 8.31
N GLU A 180 4.12 -8.88 8.83
CA GLU A 180 5.14 -9.67 8.14
C GLU A 180 4.56 -10.34 6.90
N LEU A 181 3.38 -10.98 7.00
CA LEU A 181 2.66 -11.54 5.85
C LEU A 181 2.36 -10.46 4.80
N VAL A 182 1.87 -9.27 5.22
CA VAL A 182 1.64 -8.17 4.26
C VAL A 182 2.93 -7.78 3.53
N ALA A 183 4.06 -7.75 4.24
CA ALA A 183 5.36 -7.47 3.63
C ALA A 183 5.76 -8.57 2.63
N ASP A 184 5.54 -9.84 2.94
CA ASP A 184 5.84 -10.96 2.04
C ASP A 184 4.95 -10.94 0.79
N VAL A 185 3.66 -10.64 0.94
CA VAL A 185 2.73 -10.48 -0.19
C VAL A 185 3.14 -9.30 -1.08
N ILE A 186 3.58 -8.17 -0.52
CA ILE A 186 4.14 -7.05 -1.30
C ILE A 186 5.37 -7.50 -2.11
N VAL A 187 6.28 -8.25 -1.50
CA VAL A 187 7.50 -8.74 -2.16
C VAL A 187 7.16 -9.71 -3.28
N GLU A 188 6.26 -10.65 -3.06
CA GLU A 188 5.80 -11.58 -4.09
C GLU A 188 5.16 -10.82 -5.26
N ALA A 189 4.18 -9.96 -4.98
CA ALA A 189 3.48 -9.19 -6.00
C ALA A 189 4.43 -8.30 -6.82
N ALA A 190 5.35 -7.60 -6.16
CA ALA A 190 6.31 -6.72 -6.85
C ALA A 190 7.26 -7.49 -7.78
N GLY A 191 7.51 -8.77 -7.52
CA GLY A 191 8.37 -9.64 -8.34
C GLY A 191 7.67 -10.30 -9.53
N ARG A 192 6.34 -10.24 -9.63
CA ARG A 192 5.58 -10.99 -10.64
C ARG A 192 5.75 -10.41 -12.04
N ALA A 193 6.02 -11.29 -13.00
CA ALA A 193 5.99 -10.95 -14.41
C ALA A 193 4.54 -10.86 -14.94
N ASP A 194 3.66 -11.68 -14.39
CA ASP A 194 2.21 -11.76 -14.64
C ASP A 194 1.43 -10.88 -13.66
N PHE A 195 1.86 -9.63 -13.49
CA PHE A 195 1.19 -8.67 -12.61
C PHE A 195 -0.23 -8.37 -13.15
N PRO A 196 -1.27 -8.36 -12.29
CA PRO A 196 -2.63 -8.14 -12.74
C PRO A 196 -2.84 -6.73 -13.29
N HIS A 197 -3.70 -6.58 -14.30
CA HIS A 197 -4.07 -5.26 -14.81
C HIS A 197 -4.93 -4.48 -13.80
N ALA A 198 -5.91 -5.14 -13.18
CA ALA A 198 -6.75 -4.55 -12.14
C ALA A 198 -7.22 -5.66 -11.20
N ALA A 199 -6.66 -5.72 -10.00
CA ALA A 199 -7.02 -6.76 -9.05
C ALA A 199 -7.12 -6.24 -7.61
N ARG A 200 -7.89 -6.97 -6.83
CA ARG A 200 -8.02 -6.82 -5.40
C ARG A 200 -7.86 -8.18 -4.73
N PHE A 201 -6.95 -8.26 -3.77
CA PHE A 201 -6.61 -9.50 -3.11
C PHE A 201 -6.79 -9.36 -1.60
N ALA A 202 -7.84 -9.98 -1.07
CA ALA A 202 -8.11 -10.02 0.37
C ALA A 202 -7.52 -11.29 0.98
N PHE A 203 -6.83 -11.14 2.12
CA PHE A 203 -6.10 -12.23 2.75
C PHE A 203 -5.89 -12.02 4.25
N VAL A 204 -5.63 -13.13 4.95
CA VAL A 204 -5.30 -13.20 6.37
C VAL A 204 -4.15 -14.18 6.62
N ASP A 205 -3.67 -14.24 7.85
CA ASP A 205 -2.74 -15.30 8.27
C ASP A 205 -3.41 -16.68 8.14
N GLY A 206 -2.68 -17.64 7.54
CA GLY A 206 -3.16 -19.00 7.29
C GLY A 206 -2.00 -20.00 7.23
N ASP A 207 -2.17 -21.11 6.51
CA ASP A 207 -1.18 -22.15 6.39
C ASP A 207 -0.60 -22.30 4.96
N GLY A 208 -1.10 -21.50 4.01
CA GLY A 208 -0.67 -21.57 2.60
C GLY A 208 0.62 -20.80 2.32
N PRO A 209 1.32 -21.11 1.23
CA PRO A 209 2.51 -20.36 0.82
C PRO A 209 2.13 -19.01 0.22
N VAL A 210 2.97 -18.00 0.44
CA VAL A 210 2.87 -16.70 -0.25
C VAL A 210 3.39 -16.82 -1.69
N ALA A 211 4.45 -17.61 -1.88
CA ALA A 211 5.04 -17.83 -3.18
C ALA A 211 4.04 -18.49 -4.15
N GLY A 212 3.83 -17.87 -5.31
CA GLY A 212 2.87 -18.33 -6.30
C GLY A 212 1.41 -18.04 -5.98
N ALA A 213 1.12 -17.13 -5.04
CA ALA A 213 -0.24 -16.70 -4.75
C ALA A 213 -0.96 -16.20 -6.01
N ASP A 214 -2.21 -16.59 -6.19
CA ASP A 214 -3.05 -16.12 -7.29
C ASP A 214 -3.66 -14.76 -6.92
N PHE A 215 -3.18 -13.71 -7.54
CA PHE A 215 -3.69 -12.35 -7.35
C PHE A 215 -4.86 -11.99 -8.28
N GLY A 216 -5.41 -12.95 -9.01
CA GLY A 216 -6.51 -12.73 -9.95
C GLY A 216 -6.05 -12.13 -11.27
N ALA A 217 -4.90 -12.56 -11.78
CA ALA A 217 -4.35 -12.16 -13.09
C ALA A 217 -5.11 -12.78 -14.26
#